data_aaa7410300c6eab63514efab2acb22eb
#
_entry.id   aaa7410300c6eab63514efab2acb22eb
#
_cell.length_a   1.000
_cell.length_b   1.000
_cell.length_c   1.000
_cell.angle_alpha   90.00
_cell.angle_beta   90.00
_cell.angle_gamma   90.00
#
_symmetry.space_group_name_H-M   'P 1'
#
loop_
_entity.id
_entity.type
_entity.pdbx_description
1 polymer ?
#
loop_
_entity_poly.entity_id
_entity_poly.type
_entity_poly.pdbx_seq_one_letter_code
_entity_poly.pdbx_strand_id
1 'polypeptide(L)'
;MRETPEDLEELQALLDASLARSTSHLRSIIDTERTLNAEQLTQVLTGMCTLALSTVTAKGEPRISGVDGHFLRGKWYFGTARDAAKARHLAARPAVSAAHMRGEDLGVFTHGKVEILNPQNGDQARDWPDVLAYLKDFYGDDLFDWDNEVVYYRLHPHWMTVYAPDIAKLTMASQP
;
A
#
# COMPACT_ATOMS: atom_id res chain seq x y z
N MET A 1 7.01 9.85 -8.43
CA MET A 1 8.04 8.80 -8.40
C MET A 1 7.55 7.69 -9.32
N ARG A 2 8.34 7.25 -10.32
CA ARG A 2 7.92 6.23 -11.29
C ARG A 2 8.56 4.90 -10.93
N GLU A 3 7.86 3.81 -11.27
CA GLU A 3 8.35 2.45 -11.15
C GLU A 3 9.50 2.20 -12.13
N THR A 4 10.50 1.45 -11.69
CA THR A 4 11.54 0.90 -12.57
C THR A 4 11.07 -0.43 -13.16
N PRO A 5 11.72 -0.94 -14.22
CA PRO A 5 11.43 -2.29 -14.72
C PRO A 5 11.56 -3.37 -13.63
N GLU A 6 12.57 -3.25 -12.75
CA GLU A 6 12.79 -4.16 -11.63
C GLU A 6 11.63 -4.11 -10.62
N ASP A 7 11.11 -2.91 -10.31
CA ASP A 7 9.94 -2.77 -9.42
C ASP A 7 8.70 -3.50 -10.00
N LEU A 8 8.49 -3.41 -11.31
CA LEU A 8 7.38 -4.09 -11.99
C LEU A 8 7.57 -5.61 -12.03
N GLU A 9 8.79 -6.10 -12.26
CA GLU A 9 9.11 -7.53 -12.21
C GLU A 9 8.90 -8.11 -10.79
N GLU A 10 9.37 -7.41 -9.75
CA GLU A 10 9.16 -7.80 -8.35
C GLU A 10 7.67 -7.84 -8.00
N LEU A 11 6.92 -6.81 -8.42
CA LEU A 11 5.48 -6.74 -8.18
C LEU A 11 4.75 -7.89 -8.88
N GLN A 12 5.07 -8.16 -10.16
CA GLN A 12 4.43 -9.27 -10.90
C GLN A 12 4.73 -10.62 -10.24
N ALA A 13 5.98 -10.86 -9.87
CA ALA A 13 6.37 -12.08 -9.17
C ALA A 13 5.62 -12.26 -7.83
N LEU A 14 5.40 -11.17 -7.08
CA LEU A 14 4.60 -11.18 -5.85
C LEU A 14 3.14 -11.55 -6.13
N LEU A 15 2.50 -10.94 -7.14
CA LEU A 15 1.11 -11.20 -7.51
C LEU A 15 0.93 -12.68 -7.91
N ASP A 16 1.80 -13.18 -8.78
CA ASP A 16 1.76 -14.56 -9.24
C ASP A 16 1.97 -15.57 -8.11
N ALA A 17 2.97 -15.34 -7.27
CA ALA A 17 3.25 -16.19 -6.11
C ALA A 17 2.12 -16.15 -5.07
N SER A 18 1.47 -15.01 -4.90
CA SER A 18 0.34 -14.86 -3.98
C SER A 18 -0.88 -15.64 -4.46
N LEU A 19 -1.21 -15.51 -5.74
CA LEU A 19 -2.32 -16.24 -6.35
C LEU A 19 -2.06 -17.76 -6.36
N ALA A 20 -0.85 -18.18 -6.70
CA ALA A 20 -0.47 -19.60 -6.71
C ALA A 20 -0.61 -20.26 -5.31
N ARG A 21 -0.31 -19.52 -4.24
CA ARG A 21 -0.44 -20.00 -2.83
C ARG A 21 -1.84 -19.84 -2.27
N SER A 22 -2.75 -19.20 -2.98
CA SER A 22 -4.12 -18.96 -2.54
C SER A 22 -4.95 -20.24 -2.57
N THR A 23 -6.10 -20.22 -1.86
CA THR A 23 -7.06 -21.33 -1.88
C THR A 23 -7.67 -21.52 -3.26
N SER A 24 -8.18 -22.72 -3.56
CA SER A 24 -8.91 -22.98 -4.80
C SER A 24 -10.13 -22.06 -4.95
N HIS A 25 -10.78 -21.74 -3.83
CA HIS A 25 -11.90 -20.81 -3.83
C HIS A 25 -11.47 -19.39 -4.26
N LEU A 26 -10.37 -18.85 -3.72
CA LEU A 26 -9.88 -17.54 -4.13
C LEU A 26 -9.47 -17.53 -5.60
N ARG A 27 -8.79 -18.58 -6.08
CA ARG A 27 -8.43 -18.72 -7.49
C ARG A 27 -9.62 -18.88 -8.45
N SER A 28 -10.78 -19.32 -7.98
CA SER A 28 -12.01 -19.36 -8.79
C SER A 28 -12.69 -17.98 -8.90
N ILE A 29 -12.32 -17.04 -8.02
CA ILE A 29 -12.85 -15.66 -8.04
C ILE A 29 -11.87 -14.74 -8.78
N ILE A 30 -10.56 -14.88 -8.48
CA ILE A 30 -9.48 -14.10 -9.07
C ILE A 30 -8.75 -15.01 -10.07
N ASP A 31 -9.15 -14.93 -11.31
CA ASP A 31 -8.49 -15.60 -12.45
C ASP A 31 -7.77 -14.56 -13.33
N THR A 32 -7.20 -15.00 -14.45
CA THR A 32 -6.44 -14.14 -15.37
C THR A 32 -7.29 -13.06 -16.05
N GLU A 33 -8.61 -13.21 -16.06
CA GLU A 33 -9.56 -12.25 -16.65
C GLU A 33 -10.07 -11.24 -15.61
N ARG A 34 -9.86 -11.51 -14.31
CA ARG A 34 -10.37 -10.71 -13.19
C ARG A 34 -9.28 -10.22 -12.26
N THR A 35 -8.09 -10.02 -12.78
CA THR A 35 -6.96 -9.43 -12.05
C THR A 35 -6.18 -8.47 -12.93
N LEU A 36 -5.41 -7.57 -12.32
CA LEU A 36 -4.49 -6.69 -13.02
C LEU A 36 -3.08 -7.24 -12.94
N ASN A 37 -2.30 -7.10 -14.00
CA ASN A 37 -0.85 -7.30 -13.95
C ASN A 37 -0.17 -6.10 -13.26
N ALA A 38 1.14 -6.19 -13.01
CA ALA A 38 1.89 -5.16 -12.30
C ALA A 38 1.80 -3.79 -12.97
N GLU A 39 1.93 -3.74 -14.30
CA GLU A 39 1.87 -2.49 -15.07
C GLU A 39 0.47 -1.84 -15.00
N GLN A 40 -0.59 -2.63 -15.20
CA GLN A 40 -1.97 -2.15 -15.08
C GLN A 40 -2.26 -1.67 -13.66
N LEU A 41 -1.80 -2.40 -12.64
CA LEU A 41 -2.03 -2.06 -11.24
C LEU A 41 -1.40 -0.71 -10.88
N THR A 42 -0.16 -0.46 -11.29
CA THR A 42 0.53 0.82 -11.03
C THR A 42 -0.13 1.99 -11.76
N GLN A 43 -0.69 1.76 -12.96
CA GLN A 43 -1.46 2.77 -13.69
C GLN A 43 -2.81 3.10 -13.02
N VAL A 44 -3.47 2.10 -12.43
CA VAL A 44 -4.76 2.27 -11.75
C VAL A 44 -4.60 2.90 -10.37
N LEU A 45 -3.53 2.59 -9.64
CA LEU A 45 -3.26 3.07 -8.27
C LEU A 45 -2.44 4.36 -8.26
N THR A 46 -2.86 5.38 -9.01
CA THR A 46 -2.20 6.68 -9.05
C THR A 46 -2.75 7.63 -7.99
N GLY A 47 -1.88 8.49 -7.44
CA GLY A 47 -2.25 9.49 -6.44
C GLY A 47 -2.59 8.86 -5.08
N MET A 48 -3.44 9.54 -4.32
CA MET A 48 -3.89 9.09 -3.01
C MET A 48 -4.98 8.03 -3.14
N CYS A 49 -4.76 6.92 -2.47
CA CYS A 49 -5.70 5.81 -2.34
C CYS A 49 -6.07 5.63 -0.86
N THR A 50 -7.34 5.69 -0.51
CA THR A 50 -7.75 5.38 0.86
C THR A 50 -7.52 3.90 1.15
N LEU A 51 -6.77 3.60 2.21
CA LEU A 51 -6.52 2.24 2.69
C LEU A 51 -7.33 1.96 3.96
N ALA A 52 -8.01 0.83 3.98
CA ALA A 52 -8.46 0.19 5.21
C ALA A 52 -7.28 -0.59 5.79
N LEU A 53 -6.63 -0.02 6.82
CA LEU A 53 -5.42 -0.57 7.44
C LEU A 53 -5.78 -1.34 8.70
N SER A 54 -5.47 -2.62 8.75
CA SER A 54 -5.67 -3.47 9.92
C SER A 54 -4.39 -3.57 10.75
N THR A 55 -4.44 -3.16 12.00
CA THR A 55 -3.37 -3.29 13.00
C THR A 55 -3.85 -4.15 14.17
N VAL A 56 -2.92 -4.60 15.03
CA VAL A 56 -3.24 -5.50 16.14
C VAL A 56 -2.86 -4.88 17.48
N THR A 57 -3.80 -4.87 18.43
CA THR A 57 -3.57 -4.40 19.81
C THR A 57 -2.65 -5.34 20.60
N ALA A 58 -2.19 -4.90 21.78
CA ALA A 58 -1.42 -5.76 22.68
C ALA A 58 -2.15 -7.04 23.13
N LYS A 59 -3.49 -7.01 23.07
CA LYS A 59 -4.35 -8.17 23.40
C LYS A 59 -4.64 -9.09 22.22
N GLY A 60 -4.05 -8.82 21.02
CA GLY A 60 -4.30 -9.60 19.81
C GLY A 60 -5.60 -9.20 19.08
N GLU A 61 -6.27 -8.12 19.49
CA GLU A 61 -7.50 -7.68 18.85
C GLU A 61 -7.19 -6.90 17.56
N PRO A 62 -7.80 -7.24 16.42
CA PRO A 62 -7.64 -6.48 15.19
C PRO A 62 -8.35 -5.11 15.31
N ARG A 63 -7.74 -4.09 14.69
CA ARG A 63 -8.30 -2.73 14.56
C ARG A 63 -8.16 -2.26 13.13
N ILE A 64 -9.22 -1.74 12.55
CA ILE A 64 -9.21 -1.13 11.22
C ILE A 64 -9.22 0.39 11.37
N SER A 65 -8.43 1.06 10.54
CA SER A 65 -8.36 2.51 10.42
C SER A 65 -8.27 2.90 8.95
N GLY A 66 -8.89 4.03 8.56
CA GLY A 66 -8.61 4.67 7.30
C GLY A 66 -7.25 5.39 7.36
N VAL A 67 -6.47 5.29 6.31
CA VAL A 67 -5.26 6.09 6.10
C VAL A 67 -5.14 6.46 4.61
N ASP A 68 -4.50 7.59 4.35
CA ASP A 68 -4.12 7.99 3.00
C ASP A 68 -2.89 7.19 2.58
N GLY A 69 -3.03 6.40 1.52
CA GLY A 69 -1.98 5.57 0.98
C GLY A 69 -1.56 6.01 -0.40
N HIS A 70 -0.29 5.80 -0.72
CA HIS A 70 0.28 5.97 -2.06
C HIS A 70 0.92 4.67 -2.49
N PHE A 71 0.62 4.25 -3.72
CA PHE A 71 1.21 3.04 -4.28
C PHE A 71 2.40 3.45 -5.16
N LEU A 72 3.60 3.18 -4.69
CA LEU A 72 4.83 3.61 -5.34
C LEU A 72 5.82 2.44 -5.38
N ARG A 73 6.45 2.20 -6.51
CA ARG A 73 7.44 1.13 -6.68
C ARG A 73 6.93 -0.23 -6.20
N GLY A 74 5.67 -0.55 -6.51
CA GLY A 74 5.03 -1.81 -6.13
C GLY A 74 4.73 -1.99 -4.64
N LYS A 75 4.78 -0.91 -3.84
CA LYS A 75 4.58 -0.94 -2.39
C LYS A 75 3.64 0.16 -1.93
N TRP A 76 2.95 -0.08 -0.82
CA TRP A 76 2.14 0.94 -0.16
C TRP A 76 2.98 1.80 0.77
N TYR A 77 2.79 3.11 0.67
CA TYR A 77 3.33 4.13 1.57
C TYR A 77 2.16 4.86 2.21
N PHE A 78 2.21 5.06 3.52
CA PHE A 78 1.14 5.76 4.25
C PHE A 78 1.70 6.44 5.50
N GLY A 79 1.02 7.51 5.91
CA GLY A 79 1.37 8.26 7.11
C GLY A 79 0.28 8.21 8.17
N THR A 80 0.66 8.52 9.40
CA THR A 80 -0.28 8.79 10.49
C THR A 80 0.39 9.66 11.56
N ALA A 81 -0.42 10.32 12.39
CA ALA A 81 0.11 11.04 13.54
C ALA A 81 0.92 10.08 14.44
N ARG A 82 2.05 10.56 14.94
CA ARG A 82 2.98 9.74 15.76
C ARG A 82 2.35 9.26 17.07
N ASP A 83 1.41 10.02 17.63
CA ASP A 83 0.67 9.69 18.85
C ASP A 83 -0.57 8.81 18.60
N ALA A 84 -0.90 8.52 17.35
CA ALA A 84 -2.05 7.68 17.00
C ALA A 84 -1.93 6.25 17.55
N ALA A 85 -3.07 5.65 17.91
CA ALA A 85 -3.09 4.26 18.40
C ALA A 85 -2.47 3.28 17.40
N LYS A 86 -2.72 3.48 16.11
CA LYS A 86 -2.17 2.64 15.04
C LYS A 86 -0.64 2.74 14.95
N ALA A 87 -0.05 3.92 15.20
CA ALA A 87 1.40 4.09 15.25
C ALA A 87 2.02 3.25 16.39
N ARG A 88 1.41 3.28 17.59
CA ARG A 88 1.84 2.43 18.72
C ARG A 88 1.68 0.93 18.42
N HIS A 89 0.61 0.55 17.71
CA HIS A 89 0.43 -0.86 17.31
C HIS A 89 1.53 -1.32 16.36
N LEU A 90 1.83 -0.51 15.33
CA LEU A 90 2.83 -0.84 14.31
C LEU A 90 4.25 -0.85 14.86
N ALA A 91 4.59 0.05 15.78
CA ALA A 91 5.89 0.05 16.44
C ALA A 91 6.15 -1.25 17.23
N ALA A 92 5.12 -1.79 17.86
CA ALA A 92 5.24 -3.02 18.66
C ALA A 92 5.04 -4.30 17.82
N ARG A 93 4.23 -4.24 16.77
CA ARG A 93 3.80 -5.37 15.92
C ARG A 93 3.70 -4.89 14.49
N PRO A 94 4.80 -4.98 13.70
CA PRO A 94 4.87 -4.40 12.36
C PRO A 94 4.05 -5.17 11.31
N ALA A 95 3.52 -6.34 11.63
CA ALA A 95 2.64 -7.09 10.73
C ALA A 95 1.31 -6.36 10.54
N VAL A 96 0.88 -6.22 9.29
CA VAL A 96 -0.27 -5.41 8.91
C VAL A 96 -0.95 -5.99 7.67
N SER A 97 -2.25 -5.73 7.58
CA SER A 97 -3.02 -5.94 6.34
C SER A 97 -3.60 -4.61 5.89
N ALA A 98 -3.58 -4.38 4.58
CA ALA A 98 -4.17 -3.22 3.95
C ALA A 98 -5.12 -3.65 2.83
N ALA A 99 -6.24 -2.95 2.70
CA ALA A 99 -7.16 -3.10 1.59
C ALA A 99 -7.47 -1.73 0.98
N HIS A 100 -7.40 -1.66 -0.36
CA HIS A 100 -7.95 -0.57 -1.15
C HIS A 100 -9.10 -1.12 -1.98
N MET A 101 -10.26 -0.47 -1.91
CA MET A 101 -11.46 -0.91 -2.64
C MET A 101 -12.13 0.26 -3.32
N ARG A 102 -12.58 0.05 -4.56
CA ARG A 102 -13.42 0.98 -5.34
C ARG A 102 -14.75 0.28 -5.65
N GLY A 103 -15.64 0.24 -4.67
CA GLY A 103 -16.89 -0.49 -4.79
C GLY A 103 -16.68 -1.96 -5.14
N GLU A 104 -17.35 -2.44 -6.17
CA GLU A 104 -17.20 -3.79 -6.72
C GLU A 104 -16.23 -3.85 -7.91
N ASP A 105 -15.70 -2.70 -8.34
CA ASP A 105 -14.88 -2.60 -9.55
C ASP A 105 -13.40 -2.97 -9.28
N LEU A 106 -12.91 -2.72 -8.06
CA LEU A 106 -11.51 -3.00 -7.69
C LEU A 106 -11.40 -3.38 -6.22
N GLY A 107 -10.65 -4.45 -5.95
CA GLY A 107 -10.18 -4.80 -4.61
C GLY A 107 -8.69 -5.15 -4.65
N VAL A 108 -7.86 -4.44 -3.88
CA VAL A 108 -6.44 -4.72 -3.71
C VAL A 108 -6.20 -5.07 -2.25
N PHE A 109 -5.77 -6.30 -1.99
CA PHE A 109 -5.54 -6.82 -0.65
C PHE A 109 -4.07 -7.15 -0.47
N THR A 110 -3.47 -6.61 0.58
CA THR A 110 -2.04 -6.72 0.83
C THR A 110 -1.78 -7.13 2.26
N HIS A 111 -0.91 -8.13 2.47
CA HIS A 111 -0.40 -8.51 3.78
C HIS A 111 1.11 -8.38 3.81
N GLY A 112 1.66 -7.84 4.88
CA GLY A 112 3.09 -7.63 4.98
C GLY A 112 3.54 -7.13 6.33
N LYS A 113 4.72 -6.51 6.34
CA LYS A 113 5.28 -5.82 7.49
C LYS A 113 5.62 -4.40 7.12
N VAL A 114 5.44 -3.48 8.06
CA VAL A 114 5.83 -2.10 7.84
C VAL A 114 7.26 -1.84 8.30
N GLU A 115 7.90 -0.92 7.60
CA GLU A 115 9.14 -0.24 7.95
C GLU A 115 8.83 1.23 8.20
N ILE A 116 9.41 1.82 9.25
CA ILE A 116 9.31 3.26 9.51
C ILE A 116 10.35 3.97 8.64
N LEU A 117 9.91 4.98 7.87
CA LEU A 117 10.79 5.71 6.96
C LEU A 117 11.50 6.89 7.65
N ASN A 118 10.82 7.57 8.59
CA ASN A 118 11.29 8.75 9.30
C ASN A 118 11.21 8.58 10.82
N PRO A 119 12.00 7.67 11.42
CA PRO A 119 12.00 7.49 12.87
C PRO A 119 12.48 8.76 13.58
N GLN A 120 11.95 9.04 14.78
CA GLN A 120 12.42 10.18 15.61
C GLN A 120 13.84 9.96 16.14
N ASN A 121 14.21 8.70 16.36
CA ASN A 121 15.54 8.30 16.81
C ASN A 121 16.09 7.24 15.87
N GLY A 122 17.33 7.45 15.40
CA GLY A 122 17.98 6.57 14.45
C GLY A 122 17.99 7.11 13.02
N ASP A 123 18.50 6.30 12.11
CA ASP A 123 18.64 6.69 10.72
C ASP A 123 17.32 6.60 9.96
N GLN A 124 17.06 7.58 9.14
CA GLN A 124 15.93 7.56 8.20
C GLN A 124 16.18 6.52 7.10
N ALA A 125 15.11 5.98 6.52
CA ALA A 125 15.22 5.12 5.35
C ALA A 125 15.95 5.85 4.21
N ARG A 126 16.81 5.13 3.49
CA ARG A 126 17.66 5.71 2.45
C ARG A 126 16.90 6.50 1.39
N ASP A 127 15.72 6.04 1.04
CA ASP A 127 14.85 6.65 0.02
C ASP A 127 13.80 7.61 0.63
N TRP A 128 13.85 7.87 1.94
CA TRP A 128 12.93 8.81 2.59
C TRP A 128 12.95 10.22 1.96
N PRO A 129 14.09 10.81 1.60
CA PRO A 129 14.11 12.12 0.94
C PRO A 129 13.31 12.15 -0.37
N ASP A 130 13.36 11.09 -1.18
CA ASP A 130 12.61 11.00 -2.44
C ASP A 130 11.11 10.83 -2.19
N VAL A 131 10.75 10.02 -1.19
CA VAL A 131 9.36 9.83 -0.78
C VAL A 131 8.78 11.12 -0.23
N LEU A 132 9.52 11.82 0.62
CA LEU A 132 9.11 13.11 1.17
C LEU A 132 8.92 14.16 0.09
N ALA A 133 9.84 14.24 -0.87
CA ALA A 133 9.71 15.15 -2.01
C ALA A 133 8.43 14.89 -2.83
N TYR A 134 8.12 13.62 -3.10
CA TYR A 134 6.88 13.23 -3.76
C TYR A 134 5.64 13.64 -2.95
N LEU A 135 5.64 13.42 -1.63
CA LEU A 135 4.50 13.75 -0.77
C LEU A 135 4.29 15.27 -0.68
N LYS A 136 5.36 16.05 -0.60
CA LYS A 136 5.31 17.51 -0.61
C LYS A 136 4.80 18.07 -1.93
N ASP A 137 5.23 17.49 -3.06
CA ASP A 137 4.69 17.83 -4.38
C ASP A 137 3.20 17.54 -4.50
N PHE A 138 2.73 16.46 -3.88
CA PHE A 138 1.33 16.06 -3.91
C PHE A 138 0.44 16.87 -2.96
N TYR A 139 0.86 17.09 -1.70
CA TYR A 139 0.05 17.72 -0.65
C TYR A 139 0.36 19.21 -0.42
N GLY A 140 1.52 19.69 -0.86
CA GLY A 140 2.06 21.00 -0.53
C GLY A 140 3.08 20.95 0.61
N ASP A 141 4.06 21.87 0.56
CA ASP A 141 5.18 21.90 1.49
C ASP A 141 4.76 22.19 2.95
N ASP A 142 3.75 23.06 3.12
CA ASP A 142 3.37 23.64 4.41
C ASP A 142 2.20 22.91 5.10
N LEU A 143 1.72 21.78 4.53
CA LEU A 143 0.52 21.13 5.04
C LEU A 143 0.72 20.46 6.40
N PHE A 144 1.93 19.95 6.68
CA PHE A 144 2.27 19.22 7.89
C PHE A 144 3.68 19.55 8.38
N ASP A 145 3.92 19.48 9.69
CA ASP A 145 5.25 19.28 10.24
C ASP A 145 5.67 17.82 9.98
N TRP A 146 6.19 17.57 8.76
CA TRP A 146 6.50 16.26 8.22
C TRP A 146 7.47 15.47 9.09
N ASP A 147 8.35 16.15 9.82
CA ASP A 147 9.38 15.49 10.62
C ASP A 147 8.91 15.17 12.04
N ASN A 148 8.06 16.02 12.62
CA ASN A 148 7.72 15.91 14.03
C ASN A 148 6.32 15.32 14.30
N GLU A 149 5.33 15.64 13.48
CA GLU A 149 3.94 15.26 13.73
C GLU A 149 3.54 13.94 13.09
N VAL A 150 4.15 13.59 11.95
CA VAL A 150 3.75 12.43 11.14
C VAL A 150 4.85 11.37 11.13
N VAL A 151 4.45 10.12 11.31
CA VAL A 151 5.30 8.96 11.03
C VAL A 151 4.85 8.31 9.73
N TYR A 152 5.79 8.09 8.82
CA TYR A 152 5.58 7.43 7.54
C TYR A 152 6.10 6.01 7.55
N TYR A 153 5.36 5.16 6.86
CA TYR A 153 5.60 3.73 6.74
C TYR A 153 5.65 3.31 5.29
N ARG A 154 6.51 2.33 5.00
CA ARG A 154 6.47 1.53 3.80
C ARG A 154 6.00 0.13 4.17
N LEU A 155 5.00 -0.39 3.49
CA LEU A 155 4.54 -1.76 3.64
C LEU A 155 5.32 -2.66 2.68
N HIS A 156 6.12 -3.56 3.22
CA HIS A 156 6.80 -4.63 2.49
C HIS A 156 5.85 -5.82 2.36
N PRO A 157 5.26 -6.02 1.19
CA PRO A 157 4.28 -7.08 1.01
C PRO A 157 4.97 -8.45 0.91
N HIS A 158 4.38 -9.46 1.52
CA HIS A 158 4.70 -10.86 1.28
C HIS A 158 3.54 -11.62 0.62
N TRP A 159 2.40 -10.97 0.49
CA TRP A 159 1.22 -11.44 -0.21
C TRP A 159 0.39 -10.26 -0.71
N MET A 160 -0.03 -10.32 -1.96
CA MET A 160 -0.91 -9.32 -2.56
C MET A 160 -1.80 -9.97 -3.61
N THR A 161 -3.09 -9.66 -3.58
CA THR A 161 -4.04 -10.07 -4.63
C THR A 161 -4.85 -8.88 -5.09
N VAL A 162 -5.27 -8.94 -6.34
CA VAL A 162 -6.05 -7.91 -7.01
C VAL A 162 -7.29 -8.55 -7.61
N TYR A 163 -8.45 -8.05 -7.27
CA TYR A 163 -9.72 -8.37 -7.91
C TYR A 163 -10.17 -7.20 -8.78
N ALA A 164 -10.35 -7.44 -10.06
CA ALA A 164 -10.75 -6.46 -11.06
C ALA A 164 -11.66 -7.13 -12.10
N PRO A 165 -12.98 -7.22 -11.86
CA PRO A 165 -13.90 -7.98 -12.72
C PRO A 165 -14.07 -7.37 -14.11
N ASP A 166 -13.79 -6.07 -14.28
CA ASP A 166 -13.84 -5.37 -15.57
C ASP A 166 -12.57 -4.50 -15.72
N ILE A 167 -11.53 -5.12 -16.28
CA ILE A 167 -10.23 -4.48 -16.50
C ILE A 167 -10.36 -3.28 -17.44
N ALA A 168 -11.19 -3.39 -18.48
CA ALA A 168 -11.37 -2.33 -19.47
C ALA A 168 -11.93 -1.05 -18.84
N LYS A 169 -12.91 -1.17 -17.95
CA LYS A 169 -13.49 -0.05 -17.22
C LYS A 169 -12.45 0.71 -16.38
N LEU A 170 -11.54 -0.02 -15.72
CA LEU A 170 -10.52 0.57 -14.86
C LEU A 170 -9.42 1.28 -15.66
N THR A 171 -8.97 0.68 -16.76
CA THR A 171 -7.90 1.24 -17.59
C THR A 171 -8.37 2.44 -18.41
N MET A 172 -9.63 2.48 -18.85
CA MET A 172 -10.22 3.64 -19.53
C MET A 172 -10.40 4.84 -18.59
N ALA A 173 -10.76 4.62 -17.33
CA ALA A 173 -10.93 5.66 -16.33
C ALA A 173 -9.62 6.31 -15.86
N SER A 174 -8.47 5.67 -16.15
CA SER A 174 -7.13 6.14 -15.77
C SER A 174 -6.41 6.90 -16.87
N GLN A 175 -7.02 7.10 -18.03
CA GLN A 175 -6.49 7.98 -19.08
C GLN A 175 -6.88 9.43 -18.77
N PRO A 176 -5.93 10.40 -18.81
CA PRO A 176 -6.15 11.81 -18.50
C PRO A 176 -7.06 12.49 -19.50
#